data_de1e92f8d15117f5b704915da6a1bf75
#
_entry.id   de1e92f8d15117f5b704915da6a1bf75
#
_cell.length_a   1.000
_cell.length_b   1.000
_cell.length_c   1.000
_cell.angle_alpha   90.00
_cell.angle_beta   90.00
_cell.angle_gamma   90.00
#
_symmetry.space_group_name_H-M   'P 1'
#
loop_
_entity.id
_entity.type
_entity.pdbx_description
1 polymer ?
#
loop_
_entity_poly.entity_id
_entity_poly.type
_entity_poly.pdbx_seq_one_letter_code
_entity_poly.pdbx_strand_id
1 'polypeptide(L)'
;MTPEQLHILQHALGVNQYGLGEQYRNHYVGGAAQCRPLVEMSYMLEMKPRSISGGDPWFMVTAKGKAAVKEESPKPPKITRSQQRMIDYRDFADAFDCTFKDFLQIQKTQWYKDMKAGTSPASILGDYL
;
A
#
# COMPACT_ATOMS: atom_id res chain seq x y z
N MET A 1 8.16 10.81 16.35
CA MET A 1 6.79 10.58 15.84
C MET A 1 6.20 9.34 16.49
N THR A 2 4.96 9.40 16.96
CA THR A 2 4.28 8.25 17.56
C THR A 2 3.80 7.27 16.49
N PRO A 3 3.50 5.99 16.87
CA PRO A 3 2.92 5.03 15.91
C PRO A 3 1.59 5.51 15.31
N GLU A 4 0.75 6.18 16.07
CA GLU A 4 -0.51 6.74 15.59
C GLU A 4 -0.28 7.84 14.55
N GLN A 5 0.70 8.70 14.77
CA GLN A 5 1.08 9.76 13.84
C GLN A 5 1.60 9.18 12.53
N LEU A 6 2.45 8.15 12.60
CA LEU A 6 2.93 7.44 11.42
C LEU A 6 1.77 6.80 10.65
N HIS A 7 0.82 6.20 11.36
CA HIS A 7 -0.37 5.59 10.73
C HIS A 7 -1.20 6.64 9.97
N ILE A 8 -1.36 7.84 10.54
CA ILE A 8 -2.08 8.94 9.87
C ILE A 8 -1.40 9.31 8.55
N LEU A 9 -0.08 9.44 8.55
CA LEU A 9 0.67 9.74 7.34
C LEU A 9 0.54 8.62 6.29
N GLN A 10 0.65 7.37 6.72
CA GLN A 10 0.48 6.21 5.85
C GLN A 10 -0.92 6.17 5.23
N HIS A 11 -1.95 6.41 6.05
CA HIS A 11 -3.33 6.43 5.60
C HIS A 11 -3.59 7.57 4.60
N ALA A 12 -3.05 8.75 4.87
CA ALA A 12 -3.19 9.91 3.98
C ALA A 12 -2.61 9.65 2.59
N LEU A 13 -1.52 8.87 2.51
CA LEU A 13 -0.87 8.52 1.24
C LEU A 13 -1.46 7.27 0.58
N GLY A 14 -2.24 6.47 1.32
CA GLY A 14 -2.80 5.23 0.80
C GLY A 14 -1.83 4.06 0.78
N VAL A 15 -0.77 4.13 1.58
CA VAL A 15 0.19 3.03 1.72
C VAL A 15 -0.14 2.15 2.93
N ASN A 16 0.46 0.98 3.02
CA ASN A 16 0.22 0.04 4.11
C ASN A 16 1.06 0.35 5.37
N GLN A 17 0.96 -0.50 6.37
CA GLN A 17 1.67 -0.36 7.65
C GLN A 17 3.20 -0.38 7.52
N TYR A 18 3.73 -0.87 6.40
CA TYR A 18 5.15 -0.88 6.09
C TYR A 18 5.57 0.29 5.19
N GLY A 19 4.66 1.22 4.93
CA GLY A 19 4.89 2.34 4.03
C GLY A 19 5.02 1.93 2.57
N LEU A 20 4.55 0.74 2.22
CA LEU A 20 4.65 0.18 0.88
C LEU A 20 3.31 0.27 0.15
N GLY A 21 3.38 0.34 -1.16
CA GLY A 21 2.23 0.47 -2.03
C GLY A 21 2.28 1.74 -2.84
N GLU A 22 1.34 1.88 -3.77
CA GLU A 22 1.24 3.06 -4.61
C GLU A 22 0.66 4.23 -3.81
N GLN A 23 1.31 5.38 -3.85
CA GLN A 23 0.82 6.60 -3.21
C GLN A 23 -0.24 7.25 -4.11
N TYR A 24 -1.42 6.65 -4.16
CA TYR A 24 -2.50 7.07 -5.07
C TYR A 24 -3.31 8.26 -4.56
N ARG A 25 -3.05 8.71 -3.35
CA ARG A 25 -3.72 9.86 -2.77
C ARG A 25 -2.77 10.64 -1.86
N ASN A 26 -3.17 11.84 -1.46
CA ASN A 26 -2.45 12.64 -0.46
C ASN A 26 -3.43 13.57 0.24
N HIS A 27 -4.32 13.00 1.04
CA HIS A 27 -5.25 13.79 1.83
C HIS A 27 -5.73 13.03 3.06
N TYR A 28 -6.03 13.78 4.11
CA TYR A 28 -6.63 13.27 5.34
C TYR A 28 -7.68 14.29 5.78
N VAL A 29 -8.94 13.91 5.87
CA VAL A 29 -10.05 14.78 6.20
C VAL A 29 -10.43 14.62 7.66
N GLY A 30 -10.59 15.74 8.38
CA GLY A 30 -10.92 15.71 9.81
C GLY A 30 -9.72 15.39 10.68
N GLY A 31 -9.95 14.99 11.93
CA GLY A 31 -8.88 14.61 12.86
C GLY A 31 -7.89 15.73 13.17
N ALA A 32 -8.36 16.99 13.23
CA ALA A 32 -7.48 18.14 13.40
C ALA A 32 -6.61 18.03 14.67
N ALA A 33 -7.14 17.50 15.76
CA ALA A 33 -6.40 17.34 17.00
C ALA A 33 -5.21 16.39 16.86
N GLN A 34 -5.35 15.36 16.01
CA GLN A 34 -4.30 14.39 15.73
C GLN A 34 -3.32 14.85 14.64
N CYS A 35 -3.81 15.64 13.68
CA CYS A 35 -3.00 16.09 12.54
C CYS A 35 -2.19 17.36 12.84
N ARG A 36 -2.67 18.26 13.69
CA ARG A 36 -1.96 19.52 13.99
C ARG A 36 -0.55 19.33 14.54
N PRO A 37 -0.28 18.35 15.43
CA PRO A 37 1.09 18.07 15.83
C PRO A 37 2.00 17.71 14.64
N LEU A 38 1.46 17.02 13.63
CA LEU A 38 2.20 16.69 12.41
C LEU A 38 2.46 17.91 11.54
N VAL A 39 1.53 18.88 11.55
CA VAL A 39 1.75 20.18 10.89
C VAL A 39 2.89 20.95 11.57
N GLU A 40 2.92 20.97 12.90
CA GLU A 40 3.99 21.59 13.67
C GLU A 40 5.35 20.99 13.39
N MET A 41 5.41 19.67 13.15
CA MET A 41 6.63 18.96 12.77
C MET A 41 6.98 19.10 11.28
N SER A 42 6.19 19.81 10.52
CA SER A 42 6.33 20.00 9.06
C SER A 42 6.10 18.73 8.23
N TYR A 43 5.44 17.73 8.79
CA TYR A 43 5.09 16.50 8.07
C TYR A 43 3.78 16.63 7.30
N MET A 44 2.92 17.57 7.67
CA MET A 44 1.64 17.85 7.01
C MET A 44 1.43 19.35 6.82
N LEU A 45 0.54 19.67 5.86
CA LEU A 45 0.00 21.03 5.68
C LEU A 45 -1.50 20.98 5.97
N GLU A 46 -1.98 21.93 6.77
CA GLU A 46 -3.41 22.11 7.00
C GLU A 46 -4.02 22.93 5.84
N MET A 47 -5.08 22.38 5.25
CA MET A 47 -5.78 23.00 4.13
C MET A 47 -7.13 23.53 4.59
N LYS A 48 -7.61 24.60 3.94
CA LYS A 48 -8.90 25.22 4.28
C LYS A 48 -10.05 24.25 3.99
N PRO A 49 -11.09 24.23 4.87
CA PRO A 49 -12.28 23.43 4.63
C PRO A 49 -12.91 23.72 3.26
N ARG A 50 -13.42 22.68 2.62
CA ARG A 50 -14.15 22.77 1.35
C ARG A 50 -15.44 21.99 1.46
N SER A 51 -16.38 22.23 0.53
CA SER A 51 -17.63 21.46 0.47
C SER A 51 -17.38 19.95 0.30
N ILE A 52 -16.36 19.59 -0.48
CA ILE A 52 -15.99 18.19 -0.72
C ILE A 52 -15.43 17.50 0.54
N SER A 53 -14.91 18.26 1.50
CA SER A 53 -14.45 17.72 2.79
C SER A 53 -15.54 17.77 3.87
N GLY A 54 -16.78 18.10 3.50
CA GLY A 54 -17.87 18.20 4.46
C GLY A 54 -17.76 19.38 5.42
N GLY A 55 -16.98 20.40 5.07
CA GLY A 55 -16.72 21.56 5.93
C GLY A 55 -15.63 21.35 6.96
N ASP A 56 -15.03 20.17 7.04
CA ASP A 56 -13.90 19.89 7.93
C ASP A 56 -12.57 20.34 7.31
N PRO A 57 -11.58 20.72 8.16
CA PRO A 57 -10.24 20.94 7.65
C PRO A 57 -9.68 19.63 7.10
N TRP A 58 -8.81 19.72 6.11
CA TRP A 58 -8.14 18.58 5.54
C TRP A 58 -6.65 18.84 5.46
N PHE A 59 -5.86 17.77 5.37
CA PHE A 59 -4.42 17.83 5.52
C PHE A 59 -3.75 17.09 4.39
N MET A 60 -2.59 17.60 3.95
CA MET A 60 -1.73 16.95 2.95
C MET A 60 -0.39 16.62 3.57
N VAL A 61 0.22 15.53 3.13
CA VAL A 61 1.56 15.13 3.55
C VAL A 61 2.61 15.88 2.74
N THR A 62 3.57 16.50 3.43
CA THR A 62 4.68 17.22 2.79
C THR A 62 5.73 16.23 2.25
N ALA A 63 6.68 16.74 1.46
CA ALA A 63 7.83 15.92 1.03
C ALA A 63 8.61 15.38 2.22
N LYS A 64 8.77 16.16 3.30
CA LYS A 64 9.38 15.73 4.55
C LYS A 64 8.58 14.60 5.21
N GLY A 65 7.23 14.72 5.19
CA GLY A 65 6.34 13.68 5.71
C GLY A 65 6.43 12.37 4.92
N LYS A 66 6.50 12.45 3.59
CA LYS A 66 6.70 11.27 2.73
C LYS A 66 8.03 10.57 3.01
N ALA A 67 9.10 11.34 3.18
CA ALA A 67 10.41 10.80 3.54
C ALA A 67 10.37 10.12 4.91
N ALA A 68 9.67 10.71 5.89
CA ALA A 68 9.50 10.14 7.22
C ALA A 68 8.75 8.81 7.18
N VAL A 69 7.69 8.70 6.36
CA VAL A 69 6.96 7.44 6.17
C VAL A 69 7.89 6.34 5.64
N LYS A 70 8.71 6.67 4.66
CA LYS A 70 9.66 5.72 4.09
C LYS A 70 10.71 5.27 5.10
N GLU A 71 11.21 6.19 5.90
CA GLU A 71 12.30 5.93 6.85
C GLU A 71 11.82 5.25 8.13
N GLU A 72 10.68 5.68 8.67
CA GLU A 72 10.20 5.24 9.99
C GLU A 72 9.21 4.08 9.92
N SER A 73 8.65 3.76 8.76
CA SER A 73 7.80 2.58 8.62
C SER A 73 8.61 1.31 8.88
N PRO A 74 8.05 0.35 9.65
CA PRO A 74 8.76 -0.89 9.91
C PRO A 74 8.96 -1.69 8.62
N LYS A 75 10.07 -2.40 8.54
CA LYS A 75 10.32 -3.29 7.40
C LYS A 75 9.41 -4.51 7.48
N PRO A 76 8.88 -4.99 6.33
CA PRO A 76 8.09 -6.21 6.33
C PRO A 76 8.91 -7.38 6.87
N PRO A 77 8.30 -8.30 7.62
CA PRO A 77 9.00 -9.48 8.10
C PRO A 77 9.49 -10.34 6.92
N LYS A 78 10.65 -10.95 7.09
CA LYS A 78 11.14 -11.92 6.10
C LYS A 78 10.21 -13.12 6.07
N ILE A 79 9.79 -13.51 4.89
CA ILE A 79 8.96 -14.69 4.69
C ILE A 79 9.80 -15.85 4.15
N THR A 80 9.43 -17.06 4.54
CA THR A 80 10.07 -18.28 4.04
C THR A 80 9.60 -18.56 2.60
N ARG A 81 10.32 -19.46 1.91
CA ARG A 81 9.90 -19.91 0.57
C ARG A 81 8.51 -20.54 0.60
N SER A 82 8.20 -21.29 1.65
CA SER A 82 6.88 -21.92 1.81
C SER A 82 5.78 -20.89 1.99
N GLN A 83 6.02 -19.85 2.79
CA GLN A 83 5.07 -18.76 2.98
C GLN A 83 4.87 -17.97 1.68
N GLN A 84 5.94 -17.69 0.95
CA GLN A 84 5.86 -17.01 -0.33
C GLN A 84 5.08 -17.84 -1.35
N ARG A 85 5.30 -19.16 -1.37
CA ARG A 85 4.56 -20.06 -2.26
C ARG A 85 3.07 -20.06 -1.95
N MET A 86 2.70 -20.02 -0.66
CA MET A 86 1.30 -19.96 -0.26
C MET A 86 0.65 -18.63 -0.67
N ILE A 87 1.37 -17.52 -0.53
CA ILE A 87 0.91 -16.20 -0.98
C ILE A 87 0.69 -16.22 -2.50
N ASP A 88 1.67 -16.70 -3.25
CA ASP A 88 1.60 -16.81 -4.70
C ASP A 88 0.41 -17.70 -5.14
N TYR A 89 0.18 -18.80 -4.43
CA TYR A 89 -0.97 -19.66 -4.69
C TYR A 89 -2.29 -18.92 -4.49
N ARG A 90 -2.45 -18.21 -3.38
CA ARG A 90 -3.69 -17.48 -3.09
C ARG A 90 -3.99 -16.43 -4.15
N ASP A 91 -2.97 -15.66 -4.54
CA ASP A 91 -3.12 -14.65 -5.58
C ASP A 91 -3.50 -15.27 -6.92
N PHE A 92 -2.87 -16.38 -7.26
CA PHE A 92 -3.14 -17.10 -8.51
C PHE A 92 -4.52 -17.76 -8.50
N ALA A 93 -4.91 -18.38 -7.39
CA ALA A 93 -6.20 -19.07 -7.25
C ALA A 93 -7.38 -18.10 -7.35
N ASP A 94 -7.23 -16.88 -6.84
CA ASP A 94 -8.25 -15.84 -6.97
C ASP A 94 -8.53 -15.48 -8.45
N ALA A 95 -7.52 -15.60 -9.30
CA ALA A 95 -7.64 -15.28 -10.71
C ALA A 95 -8.02 -16.50 -11.58
N PHE A 96 -7.50 -17.68 -11.25
CA PHE A 96 -7.53 -18.85 -12.14
C PHE A 96 -8.26 -20.08 -11.59
N ASP A 97 -8.78 -19.99 -10.38
CA ASP A 97 -9.57 -21.05 -9.72
C ASP A 97 -8.91 -22.45 -9.83
N CYS A 98 -7.77 -22.61 -9.17
CA CYS A 98 -7.02 -23.86 -9.16
C CYS A 98 -6.78 -24.34 -7.73
N THR A 99 -6.51 -25.64 -7.58
CA THR A 99 -6.08 -26.23 -6.30
C THR A 99 -4.60 -25.94 -6.06
N PHE A 100 -4.16 -26.05 -4.81
CA PHE A 100 -2.74 -25.90 -4.47
C PHE A 100 -1.85 -26.91 -5.21
N LYS A 101 -2.35 -28.15 -5.37
CA LYS A 101 -1.64 -29.18 -6.13
C LYS A 101 -1.46 -28.80 -7.60
N ASP A 102 -2.51 -28.27 -8.21
CA ASP A 102 -2.45 -27.78 -9.59
C ASP A 102 -1.48 -26.60 -9.72
N PHE A 103 -1.52 -25.68 -8.75
CA PHE A 103 -0.60 -24.56 -8.73
C PHE A 103 0.87 -24.99 -8.68
N LEU A 104 1.20 -26.02 -7.90
CA LEU A 104 2.56 -26.54 -7.82
C LEU A 104 3.08 -27.04 -9.18
N GLN A 105 2.21 -27.54 -10.03
CA GLN A 105 2.57 -27.93 -11.40
C GLN A 105 2.66 -26.71 -12.31
N ILE A 106 1.71 -25.79 -12.20
CA ILE A 106 1.64 -24.58 -13.04
C ILE A 106 2.86 -23.70 -12.82
N GLN A 107 3.32 -23.51 -11.58
CA GLN A 107 4.47 -22.67 -11.27
C GLN A 107 5.78 -23.13 -11.92
N LYS A 108 5.86 -24.39 -12.34
CA LYS A 108 7.01 -24.96 -13.05
C LYS A 108 7.01 -24.64 -14.54
N THR A 109 5.89 -24.15 -15.06
CA THR A 109 5.75 -23.84 -16.48
C THR A 109 6.46 -22.52 -16.85
N GLN A 110 6.91 -22.43 -18.08
CA GLN A 110 7.54 -21.22 -18.60
C GLN A 110 6.55 -20.06 -18.63
N TRP A 111 5.29 -20.34 -18.95
CA TRP A 111 4.22 -19.34 -18.92
C TRP A 111 4.10 -18.64 -17.55
N TYR A 112 4.10 -19.41 -16.47
CA TYR A 112 4.01 -18.85 -15.12
C TYR A 112 5.25 -18.03 -14.77
N LYS A 113 6.44 -18.52 -15.10
CA LYS A 113 7.71 -17.82 -14.86
C LYS A 113 7.75 -16.49 -15.60
N ASP A 114 7.30 -16.46 -16.84
CA ASP A 114 7.23 -15.24 -17.65
C ASP A 114 6.21 -14.26 -17.07
N MET A 115 5.08 -14.74 -16.61
CA MET A 115 4.05 -13.94 -15.97
C MET A 115 4.60 -13.22 -14.73
N LYS A 116 5.32 -13.94 -13.86
CA LYS A 116 5.89 -13.34 -12.64
C LYS A 116 7.03 -12.37 -12.93
N ALA A 117 7.82 -12.64 -13.93
CA ALA A 117 9.03 -11.85 -14.24
C ALA A 117 8.73 -10.55 -15.00
N GLY A 118 7.70 -10.53 -15.82
CA GLY A 118 7.50 -9.48 -16.81
C GLY A 118 6.57 -8.35 -16.43
N THR A 119 5.49 -8.60 -15.70
CA THR A 119 4.43 -7.61 -15.45
C THR A 119 3.62 -7.94 -14.20
N SER A 120 2.81 -6.98 -13.73
CA SER A 120 1.87 -7.28 -12.66
C SER A 120 0.82 -8.29 -13.13
N PRO A 121 0.30 -9.16 -12.24
CA PRO A 121 -0.76 -10.11 -12.60
C PRO A 121 -1.97 -9.46 -13.26
N ALA A 122 -2.32 -8.26 -12.85
CA ALA A 122 -3.46 -7.52 -13.41
C ALA A 122 -3.26 -7.18 -14.90
N SER A 123 -2.04 -6.80 -15.31
CA SER A 123 -1.73 -6.51 -16.72
C SER A 123 -1.86 -7.75 -17.59
N ILE A 124 -1.44 -8.90 -17.08
CA ILE A 124 -1.51 -10.17 -17.81
C ILE A 124 -2.95 -10.66 -17.93
N LEU A 125 -3.75 -10.51 -16.87
CA LEU A 125 -5.17 -10.85 -16.91
C LEU A 125 -5.92 -10.05 -17.97
N GLY A 126 -5.57 -8.78 -18.12
CA GLY A 126 -6.14 -7.93 -19.16
C GLY A 126 -5.90 -8.47 -20.57
N ASP A 127 -4.75 -9.07 -20.82
CA ASP A 127 -4.38 -9.64 -22.12
C ASP A 127 -5.13 -10.96 -22.43
N TYR A 128 -5.59 -11.68 -21.40
CA TYR A 128 -6.27 -12.98 -21.54
C TYR A 128 -7.80 -12.89 -21.43
N LEU A 129 -8.30 -11.77 -20.97
CA LEU A 129 -9.73 -11.53 -20.86
C LEU A 129 -10.29 -10.76 -22.06
#